data_71730b91019b929d035711cae948fd05
#
_entry.id   71730b91019b929d035711cae948fd05
#
_cell.length_a   1.000
_cell.length_b   1.000
_cell.length_c   1.000
_cell.angle_alpha   90.00
_cell.angle_beta   90.00
_cell.angle_gamma   90.00
#
_symmetry.space_group_name_H-M   'P 1'
#
loop_
_entity.id
_entity.type
_entity.pdbx_description
1 polymer ?
#
loop_
_entity_poly.entity_id
_entity_poly.type
_entity_poly.pdbx_seq_one_letter_code
_entity_poly.pdbx_strand_id
1 'polypeptide(L)'
;GLSHGFYLALAAINRSFAPVSKSSMWRWFQSTVLLRRFPEVTRESLSSQRFWDNMSQLDSASLGRAWQQLIDAVLDRERIDLSQASFDGTNFYTFIGSFNVRSTLGRRGKNKQGRGNLRQVNYALFCTRKDQFPLYFDVYEGNRNDVTEFGLVIENFFRALGARAVDRRGMTIVFDK
;
A
#
# COMPACT_ATOMS: atom_id res chain seq x y z
N GLY A 1 8.36 -23.78 -2.14
CA GLY A 1 8.40 -22.60 -1.27
C GLY A 1 7.03 -21.95 -1.18
N LEU A 2 6.84 -21.06 -0.23
CA LEU A 2 5.59 -20.29 -0.09
C LEU A 2 5.47 -19.29 -1.25
N SER A 3 4.24 -19.05 -1.72
CA SER A 3 3.98 -18.10 -2.81
C SER A 3 4.17 -16.63 -2.36
N HIS A 4 4.45 -15.74 -3.30
CA HIS A 4 4.49 -14.29 -3.03
C HIS A 4 3.17 -13.78 -2.44
N GLY A 5 2.03 -14.28 -2.94
CA GLY A 5 0.70 -13.97 -2.42
C GLY A 5 0.54 -14.36 -0.96
N PHE A 6 1.12 -15.48 -0.52
CA PHE A 6 1.11 -15.88 0.89
C PHE A 6 1.84 -14.86 1.76
N TYR A 7 3.04 -14.41 1.36
CA TYR A 7 3.79 -13.40 2.11
C TYR A 7 3.06 -12.08 2.18
N LEU A 8 2.42 -11.63 1.08
CA LEU A 8 1.61 -10.42 1.07
C LEU A 8 0.40 -10.52 2.00
N ALA A 9 -0.36 -11.61 1.90
CA ALA A 9 -1.52 -11.85 2.76
C ALA A 9 -1.13 -11.93 4.24
N LEU A 10 -0.05 -12.65 4.54
CA LEU A 10 0.45 -12.78 5.91
C LEU A 10 0.91 -11.43 6.47
N ALA A 11 1.60 -10.62 5.68
CA ALA A 11 2.02 -9.28 6.08
C ALA A 11 0.81 -8.37 6.34
N ALA A 12 -0.22 -8.43 5.49
CA ALA A 12 -1.46 -7.66 5.66
C ALA A 12 -2.21 -8.08 6.94
N ILE A 13 -2.40 -9.38 7.16
CA ILE A 13 -3.04 -9.92 8.37
C ILE A 13 -2.26 -9.48 9.62
N ASN A 14 -0.95 -9.67 9.63
CA ASN A 14 -0.13 -9.25 10.76
C ASN A 14 -0.25 -7.74 11.03
N ARG A 15 -0.21 -6.92 10.00
CA ARG A 15 -0.32 -5.47 10.14
C ARG A 15 -1.68 -5.05 10.70
N SER A 16 -2.75 -5.76 10.37
CA SER A 16 -4.12 -5.43 10.79
C SER A 16 -4.42 -5.82 12.23
N PHE A 17 -3.82 -6.91 12.74
CA PHE A 17 -4.18 -7.45 14.06
C PHE A 17 -3.13 -7.17 15.14
N ALA A 18 -1.87 -7.47 14.87
CA ALA A 18 -0.81 -7.36 15.87
C ALA A 18 0.55 -7.15 15.16
N PRO A 19 0.82 -5.92 14.69
CA PRO A 19 1.99 -5.64 13.88
C PRO A 19 3.29 -5.93 14.62
N VAL A 20 4.11 -6.78 14.03
CA VAL A 20 5.46 -7.09 14.49
C VAL A 20 6.50 -6.85 13.38
N SER A 21 7.76 -6.81 13.74
CA SER A 21 8.86 -6.77 12.76
C SER A 21 8.96 -8.11 12.00
N LYS A 22 9.58 -8.07 10.81
CA LYS A 22 9.83 -9.29 10.01
C LYS A 22 10.63 -10.35 10.79
N SER A 23 11.54 -9.93 11.66
CA SER A 23 12.33 -10.84 12.51
C SER A 23 11.50 -11.56 13.58
N SER A 24 10.36 -10.97 13.97
CA SER A 24 9.43 -11.55 14.95
C SER A 24 8.25 -12.28 14.32
N MET A 25 8.18 -12.33 13.00
CA MET A 25 7.02 -12.87 12.26
C MET A 25 6.76 -14.34 12.61
N TRP A 26 7.79 -15.15 12.72
CA TRP A 26 7.63 -16.57 13.11
C TRP A 26 7.02 -16.71 14.51
N ARG A 27 7.49 -15.95 15.50
CA ARG A 27 6.95 -16.00 16.87
C ARG A 27 5.46 -15.62 16.90
N TRP A 28 5.09 -14.57 16.16
CA TRP A 28 3.70 -14.17 16.03
C TRP A 28 2.87 -15.24 15.32
N PHE A 29 3.34 -15.81 14.22
CA PHE A 29 2.65 -16.86 13.47
C PHE A 29 2.34 -18.08 14.34
N GLN A 30 3.31 -18.53 15.14
CA GLN A 30 3.15 -19.66 16.08
C GLN A 30 2.06 -19.43 17.13
N SER A 31 1.82 -18.18 17.52
CA SER A 31 0.80 -17.85 18.54
C SER A 31 -0.60 -17.69 17.95
N THR A 32 -0.78 -17.93 16.66
CA THR A 32 -2.06 -17.76 15.96
C THR A 32 -2.61 -19.09 15.46
N VAL A 33 -3.88 -19.08 15.04
CA VAL A 33 -4.53 -20.23 14.38
C VAL A 33 -3.89 -20.56 13.03
N LEU A 34 -3.08 -19.64 12.47
CA LEU A 34 -2.43 -19.82 11.17
C LEU A 34 -1.47 -21.01 11.17
N LEU A 35 -0.79 -21.29 12.29
CA LEU A 35 0.07 -22.46 12.40
C LEU A 35 -0.69 -23.78 12.18
N ARG A 36 -1.93 -23.88 12.65
CA ARG A 36 -2.76 -25.07 12.41
C ARG A 36 -3.29 -25.13 10.99
N ARG A 37 -3.56 -23.96 10.39
CA ARG A 37 -4.11 -23.87 9.03
C ARG A 37 -3.06 -24.12 7.96
N PHE A 38 -1.80 -23.77 8.25
CA PHE A 38 -0.65 -23.86 7.35
C PHE A 38 0.54 -24.55 8.05
N PRO A 39 0.41 -25.86 8.33
CA PRO A 39 1.44 -26.61 9.10
C PRO A 39 2.77 -26.74 8.33
N GLU A 40 2.77 -26.54 7.03
CA GLU A 40 3.98 -26.57 6.17
C GLU A 40 4.86 -25.32 6.35
N VAL A 41 4.36 -24.29 7.00
CA VAL A 41 5.13 -23.05 7.23
C VAL A 41 6.14 -23.28 8.35
N THR A 42 7.39 -22.98 8.06
CA THR A 42 8.50 -23.16 9.01
C THR A 42 9.10 -21.81 9.43
N ARG A 43 9.92 -21.83 10.47
CA ARG A 43 10.69 -20.67 10.93
C ARG A 43 11.59 -20.11 9.82
N GLU A 44 12.22 -20.97 9.05
CA GLU A 44 13.11 -20.61 7.95
C GLU A 44 12.34 -19.90 6.84
N SER A 45 11.12 -20.38 6.51
CA SER A 45 10.27 -19.75 5.49
C SER A 45 9.75 -18.37 5.92
N LEU A 46 9.62 -18.10 7.21
CA LEU A 46 9.22 -16.79 7.74
C LEU A 46 10.40 -15.95 8.28
N SER A 47 11.61 -16.26 7.89
CA SER A 47 12.76 -15.42 8.24
C SER A 47 12.67 -14.05 7.57
N SER A 48 13.29 -13.04 8.19
CA SER A 48 13.36 -11.67 7.64
C SER A 48 13.94 -11.65 6.22
N GLN A 49 14.95 -12.48 5.97
CA GLN A 49 15.57 -12.60 4.64
C GLN A 49 14.58 -13.11 3.60
N ARG A 50 13.79 -14.13 3.91
CA ARG A 50 12.77 -14.67 2.99
C ARG A 50 11.70 -13.65 2.63
N PHE A 51 11.28 -12.81 3.59
CA PHE A 51 10.39 -11.70 3.27
C PHE A 51 11.02 -10.72 2.28
N TRP A 52 12.29 -10.34 2.48
CA TRP A 52 13.00 -9.47 1.55
C TRP A 52 13.14 -10.08 0.16
N ASP A 53 13.56 -11.35 0.09
CA ASP A 53 13.75 -12.06 -1.18
C ASP A 53 12.44 -12.12 -1.98
N ASN A 54 11.32 -12.43 -1.32
CA ASN A 54 10.02 -12.48 -1.96
C ASN A 54 9.51 -11.09 -2.38
N MET A 55 9.64 -10.08 -1.51
CA MET A 55 9.21 -8.72 -1.85
C MET A 55 10.03 -8.12 -3.00
N SER A 56 11.32 -8.42 -3.09
CA SER A 56 12.20 -7.90 -4.16
C SER A 56 11.90 -8.48 -5.55
N GLN A 57 11.15 -9.58 -5.62
CA GLN A 57 10.72 -10.19 -6.89
C GLN A 57 9.39 -9.65 -7.41
N LEU A 58 8.70 -8.83 -6.61
CA LEU A 58 7.43 -8.22 -7.01
C LEU A 58 7.69 -6.90 -7.74
N ASP A 59 7.26 -6.83 -8.98
CA ASP A 59 7.24 -5.58 -9.73
C ASP A 59 5.97 -4.76 -9.45
N SER A 60 6.04 -3.46 -9.68
CA SER A 60 4.94 -2.53 -9.43
C SER A 60 3.69 -2.86 -10.25
N ALA A 61 3.85 -3.37 -11.48
CA ALA A 61 2.72 -3.72 -12.33
C ALA A 61 1.96 -4.93 -11.78
N SER A 62 2.68 -5.94 -11.27
CA SER A 62 2.06 -7.12 -10.63
C SER A 62 1.33 -6.74 -9.34
N LEU A 63 1.91 -5.87 -8.53
CA LEU A 63 1.24 -5.34 -7.33
C LEU A 63 0.00 -4.54 -7.69
N GLY A 64 0.08 -3.68 -8.70
CA GLY A 64 -1.07 -2.91 -9.20
C GLY A 64 -2.20 -3.81 -9.70
N ARG A 65 -1.89 -4.87 -10.47
CA ARG A 65 -2.90 -5.84 -10.91
C ARG A 65 -3.55 -6.59 -9.74
N ALA A 66 -2.75 -7.04 -8.77
CA ALA A 66 -3.28 -7.72 -7.59
C ALA A 66 -4.20 -6.82 -6.76
N TRP A 67 -3.81 -5.55 -6.59
CA TRP A 67 -4.63 -4.55 -5.94
C TRP A 67 -5.94 -4.33 -6.70
N GLN A 68 -5.87 -4.11 -8.03
CA GLN A 68 -7.05 -3.90 -8.86
C GLN A 68 -8.03 -5.07 -8.79
N GLN A 69 -7.53 -6.30 -8.88
CA GLN A 69 -8.37 -7.50 -8.76
C GLN A 69 -9.04 -7.60 -7.38
N LEU A 70 -8.33 -7.22 -6.31
CA LEU A 70 -8.90 -7.20 -4.97
C LEU A 70 -10.03 -6.17 -4.86
N ILE A 71 -9.78 -4.94 -5.33
CA ILE A 71 -10.78 -3.86 -5.31
C ILE A 71 -11.99 -4.26 -6.15
N ASP A 72 -11.78 -4.77 -7.35
CA ASP A 72 -12.84 -5.23 -8.23
C ASP A 72 -13.70 -6.31 -7.58
N ALA A 73 -13.09 -7.30 -6.95
CA ALA A 73 -13.80 -8.37 -6.27
C ALA A 73 -14.65 -7.87 -5.08
N VAL A 74 -14.16 -6.85 -4.37
CA VAL A 74 -14.92 -6.24 -3.27
C VAL A 74 -16.08 -5.39 -3.82
N LEU A 75 -15.83 -4.57 -4.83
CA LEU A 75 -16.88 -3.74 -5.46
C LEU A 75 -17.98 -4.59 -6.11
N ASP A 76 -17.66 -5.79 -6.62
CA ASP A 76 -18.65 -6.72 -7.17
C ASP A 76 -19.52 -7.36 -6.08
N ARG A 77 -18.93 -7.60 -4.94
CA ARG A 77 -19.59 -8.30 -3.83
C ARG A 77 -20.35 -7.37 -2.90
N GLU A 78 -19.80 -6.19 -2.67
CA GLU A 78 -20.34 -5.23 -1.71
C GLU A 78 -20.94 -4.02 -2.43
N ARG A 79 -22.02 -3.48 -1.90
CA ARG A 79 -22.68 -2.27 -2.45
C ARG A 79 -22.00 -1.02 -1.91
N ILE A 80 -20.80 -0.74 -2.40
CA ILE A 80 -20.02 0.42 -1.98
C ILE A 80 -20.46 1.65 -2.75
N ASP A 81 -20.72 2.73 -2.01
CA ASP A 81 -21.10 4.02 -2.61
C ASP A 81 -19.87 4.73 -3.17
N LEU A 82 -19.83 4.86 -4.50
CA LEU A 82 -18.77 5.54 -5.24
C LEU A 82 -19.09 7.01 -5.58
N SER A 83 -20.19 7.55 -5.09
CA SER A 83 -20.58 8.94 -5.41
C SER A 83 -19.63 9.99 -4.84
N GLN A 84 -18.93 9.66 -3.75
CA GLN A 84 -17.97 10.54 -3.10
C GLN A 84 -16.70 9.79 -2.70
N ALA A 85 -15.56 10.38 -3.03
CA ALA A 85 -14.26 9.91 -2.59
C ALA A 85 -13.50 11.00 -1.83
N SER A 86 -12.75 10.62 -0.83
CA SER A 86 -11.78 11.48 -0.15
C SER A 86 -10.38 11.16 -0.66
N PHE A 87 -9.59 12.19 -0.89
CA PHE A 87 -8.17 12.09 -1.21
C PHE A 87 -7.35 12.62 -0.05
N ASP A 88 -6.31 11.89 0.34
CA ASP A 88 -5.30 12.36 1.29
C ASP A 88 -3.90 11.97 0.83
N GLY A 89 -2.98 12.93 0.96
CA GLY A 89 -1.55 12.76 0.72
C GLY A 89 -0.78 12.73 2.02
N THR A 90 0.06 11.71 2.20
CA THR A 90 0.87 11.57 3.41
C THR A 90 2.34 11.28 3.10
N ASN A 91 3.23 11.69 4.00
CA ASN A 91 4.67 11.47 3.86
C ASN A 91 5.12 10.46 4.92
N PHE A 92 5.83 9.43 4.50
CA PHE A 92 6.51 8.50 5.39
C PHE A 92 8.01 8.75 5.35
N TYR A 93 8.58 9.21 6.45
CA TYR A 93 10.04 9.28 6.55
C TYR A 93 10.64 7.88 6.74
N THR A 94 11.86 7.72 6.25
CA THR A 94 12.58 6.46 6.29
C THR A 94 13.99 6.67 6.83
N PHE A 95 14.55 5.61 7.41
CA PHE A 95 15.95 5.58 7.84
C PHE A 95 16.88 5.01 6.75
N ILE A 96 16.51 5.13 5.49
CA ILE A 96 17.35 4.73 4.37
C ILE A 96 18.60 5.61 4.36
N GLY A 97 19.78 5.00 4.45
CA GLY A 97 21.06 5.70 4.46
C GLY A 97 21.25 6.58 3.22
N SER A 98 21.91 7.74 3.41
CA SER A 98 22.14 8.73 2.35
C SER A 98 22.91 8.16 1.14
N PHE A 99 23.78 7.18 1.38
CA PHE A 99 24.57 6.50 0.34
C PHE A 99 23.84 5.35 -0.37
N ASN A 100 22.62 5.03 0.04
CA ASN A 100 21.83 3.98 -0.63
C ASN A 100 21.29 4.52 -1.96
N VAL A 101 21.98 4.19 -3.05
CA VAL A 101 21.59 4.56 -4.41
C VAL A 101 20.49 3.69 -5.02
N ARG A 102 20.19 2.53 -4.40
CA ARG A 102 19.15 1.59 -4.89
C ARG A 102 17.73 2.11 -4.65
N SER A 103 17.53 2.94 -3.64
CA SER A 103 16.22 3.52 -3.35
C SER A 103 15.99 4.76 -4.20
N THR A 104 15.16 4.64 -5.21
CA THR A 104 14.75 5.77 -6.09
C THR A 104 13.60 6.58 -5.50
N LEU A 105 12.69 5.93 -4.78
CA LEU A 105 11.51 6.56 -4.15
C LEU A 105 11.86 7.39 -2.91
N GLY A 106 12.81 6.91 -2.11
CA GLY A 106 13.23 7.62 -0.89
C GLY A 106 14.05 8.86 -1.22
N ARG A 107 13.45 10.05 -1.14
CA ARG A 107 14.09 11.35 -1.39
C ARG A 107 13.91 12.28 -0.19
N ARG A 108 14.84 13.24 -0.02
CA ARG A 108 14.69 14.31 0.97
C ARG A 108 13.69 15.33 0.45
N GLY A 109 12.74 15.72 1.29
CA GLY A 109 11.71 16.69 0.95
C GLY A 109 11.18 17.40 2.18
N LYS A 110 10.28 18.34 1.98
CA LYS A 110 9.54 18.97 3.09
C LYS A 110 8.55 17.96 3.66
N ASN A 111 8.57 17.76 4.97
CA ASN A 111 7.58 16.94 5.64
C ASN A 111 6.92 17.70 6.81
N LYS A 112 5.69 17.30 7.11
CA LYS A 112 4.89 17.91 8.18
C LYS A 112 5.55 17.79 9.59
N GLN A 113 6.54 16.90 9.74
CA GLN A 113 7.20 16.60 11.01
C GLN A 113 8.54 17.33 11.18
N GLY A 114 8.96 18.19 10.24
CA GLY A 114 10.19 18.95 10.30
C GLY A 114 11.49 18.15 10.17
N ARG A 115 11.43 16.87 9.77
CA ARG A 115 12.59 15.98 9.65
C ARG A 115 13.23 16.03 8.25
N GLY A 116 13.62 17.21 7.80
CA GLY A 116 14.19 17.42 6.47
C GLY A 116 15.52 16.70 6.19
N ASN A 117 16.19 16.19 7.21
CA ASN A 117 17.42 15.39 7.10
C ASN A 117 17.15 13.92 6.69
N LEU A 118 15.93 13.43 6.87
CA LEU A 118 15.57 12.07 6.51
C LEU A 118 15.00 11.99 5.09
N ARG A 119 15.20 10.84 4.45
CA ARG A 119 14.49 10.52 3.21
C ARG A 119 13.05 10.17 3.55
N GLN A 120 12.14 10.53 2.68
CA GLN A 120 10.73 10.21 2.79
C GLN A 120 10.21 9.62 1.49
N VAL A 121 9.07 8.98 1.57
CA VAL A 121 8.27 8.47 0.46
C VAL A 121 6.90 9.08 0.59
N ASN A 122 6.34 9.58 -0.48
CA ASN A 122 5.01 10.13 -0.51
C ASN A 122 4.00 9.04 -0.89
N TYR A 123 2.84 9.11 -0.30
CA TYR A 123 1.74 8.18 -0.49
C TYR A 123 0.45 8.95 -0.68
N ALA A 124 -0.26 8.66 -1.73
CA ALA A 124 -1.60 9.19 -2.02
C ALA A 124 -2.64 8.08 -1.87
N LEU A 125 -3.76 8.38 -1.27
CA LEU A 125 -4.84 7.44 -1.04
C LEU A 125 -6.18 8.04 -1.42
N PHE A 126 -6.98 7.30 -2.18
CA PHE A 126 -8.39 7.56 -2.39
C PHE A 126 -9.23 6.53 -1.64
N CYS A 127 -10.14 7.03 -0.81
CA CYS A 127 -11.11 6.20 -0.08
C CYS A 127 -12.52 6.68 -0.39
N THR A 128 -13.50 5.78 -0.33
CA THR A 128 -14.90 6.20 -0.33
C THR A 128 -15.19 7.08 0.88
N ARG A 129 -16.04 8.09 0.72
CA ARG A 129 -16.37 9.02 1.80
C ARG A 129 -17.16 8.35 2.93
N LYS A 130 -18.14 7.53 2.57
CA LYS A 130 -19.07 6.90 3.50
C LYS A 130 -18.43 5.78 4.28
N ASP A 131 -17.80 4.82 3.58
CA ASP A 131 -17.33 3.57 4.18
C ASP A 131 -15.82 3.57 4.44
N GLN A 132 -15.13 4.63 4.01
CA GLN A 132 -13.67 4.78 4.07
C GLN A 132 -12.92 3.60 3.41
N PHE A 133 -13.58 2.97 2.43
CA PHE A 133 -13.01 1.86 1.69
C PHE A 133 -11.92 2.37 0.73
N PRO A 134 -10.69 1.83 0.80
CA PRO A 134 -9.59 2.27 -0.06
C PRO A 134 -9.84 1.81 -1.50
N LEU A 135 -9.92 2.77 -2.42
CA LEU A 135 -10.16 2.53 -3.84
C LEU A 135 -8.87 2.47 -4.64
N TYR A 136 -7.97 3.39 -4.37
CA TYR A 136 -6.73 3.54 -5.13
C TYR A 136 -5.64 4.15 -4.26
N PHE A 137 -4.42 3.73 -4.49
CA PHE A 137 -3.25 4.38 -3.89
C PHE A 137 -2.14 4.56 -4.92
N ASP A 138 -1.30 5.55 -4.68
CA ASP A 138 -0.07 5.74 -5.42
C ASP A 138 1.09 6.02 -4.47
N VAL A 139 2.30 5.66 -4.88
CA VAL A 139 3.53 5.86 -4.12
C VAL A 139 4.54 6.56 -5.02
N TYR A 140 4.98 7.74 -4.62
CA TYR A 140 5.87 8.55 -5.43
C TYR A 140 7.04 9.13 -4.63
N GLU A 141 7.99 9.73 -5.33
CA GLU A 141 9.24 10.23 -4.74
C GLU A 141 8.97 11.29 -3.67
N GLY A 142 9.69 11.19 -2.55
CA GLY A 142 9.49 12.04 -1.37
C GLY A 142 9.79 13.54 -1.56
N ASN A 143 10.43 13.93 -2.65
CA ASN A 143 10.71 15.33 -2.99
C ASN A 143 9.69 15.95 -3.94
N ARG A 144 8.72 15.17 -4.43
CA ARG A 144 7.67 15.70 -5.31
C ARG A 144 6.62 16.46 -4.52
N ASN A 145 6.08 17.50 -5.15
CA ASN A 145 5.02 18.31 -4.55
C ASN A 145 3.65 17.65 -4.80
N ASP A 146 2.87 17.48 -3.75
CA ASP A 146 1.54 16.88 -3.81
C ASP A 146 0.61 17.61 -4.80
N VAL A 147 0.74 18.93 -4.94
CA VAL A 147 -0.08 19.72 -5.89
C VAL A 147 0.23 19.36 -7.35
N THR A 148 1.50 19.14 -7.67
CA THR A 148 1.92 18.78 -9.02
C THR A 148 1.52 17.33 -9.36
N GLU A 149 1.62 16.43 -8.39
CA GLU A 149 1.28 15.02 -8.58
C GLU A 149 -0.23 14.78 -8.58
N PHE A 150 -1.02 15.64 -7.93
CA PHE A 150 -2.47 15.45 -7.78
C PHE A 150 -3.18 15.22 -9.11
N GLY A 151 -2.87 15.98 -10.16
CA GLY A 151 -3.47 15.81 -11.48
C GLY A 151 -3.21 14.41 -12.06
N LEU A 152 -1.97 13.95 -11.98
CA LEU A 152 -1.58 12.63 -12.47
C LEU A 152 -2.21 11.50 -11.66
N VAL A 153 -2.21 11.64 -10.34
CA VAL A 153 -2.77 10.64 -9.43
C VAL A 153 -4.28 10.50 -9.62
N ILE A 154 -4.99 11.61 -9.83
CA ILE A 154 -6.43 11.59 -10.09
C ILE A 154 -6.78 10.94 -11.44
N GLU A 155 -5.97 11.18 -12.47
CA GLU A 155 -6.15 10.51 -13.76
C GLU A 155 -5.94 9.00 -13.65
N ASN A 156 -4.90 8.58 -12.93
CA ASN A 156 -4.61 7.18 -12.68
C ASN A 156 -5.70 6.51 -11.86
N PHE A 157 -6.25 7.21 -10.86
CA PHE A 157 -7.40 6.76 -10.08
C PHE A 157 -8.62 6.48 -10.97
N PHE A 158 -9.02 7.42 -11.83
CA PHE A 158 -10.14 7.20 -12.74
C PHE A 158 -9.86 6.11 -13.78
N ARG A 159 -8.61 5.95 -14.20
CA ARG A 159 -8.21 4.85 -15.09
C ARG A 159 -8.35 3.50 -14.38
N ALA A 160 -7.95 3.42 -13.12
CA ALA A 160 -8.06 2.22 -12.30
C ALA A 160 -9.52 1.81 -12.05
N LEU A 161 -10.42 2.77 -11.81
CA LEU A 161 -11.86 2.50 -11.70
C LEU A 161 -12.48 1.99 -13.01
N GLY A 162 -11.91 2.34 -14.17
CA GLY A 162 -12.30 1.85 -15.50
C GLY A 162 -13.77 2.05 -15.82
N ALA A 163 -14.39 1.03 -16.43
CA ALA A 163 -15.82 1.04 -16.80
C ALA A 163 -16.77 1.02 -15.59
N ARG A 164 -16.28 0.73 -14.39
CA ARG A 164 -17.03 0.87 -13.14
C ARG A 164 -17.09 2.33 -12.68
N ALA A 165 -16.32 3.19 -13.36
CA ALA A 165 -16.42 4.61 -13.10
C ALA A 165 -17.88 5.03 -13.27
N VAL A 166 -18.47 5.34 -12.15
CA VAL A 166 -19.46 6.40 -12.12
C VAL A 166 -18.94 7.46 -13.07
N ASP A 167 -19.75 7.89 -14.04
CA ASP A 167 -19.40 9.00 -14.92
C ASP A 167 -18.56 10.01 -14.11
N ARG A 168 -17.38 10.39 -14.61
CA ARG A 168 -16.47 11.34 -13.95
C ARG A 168 -17.23 12.59 -13.44
N ARG A 169 -18.38 12.90 -14.05
CA ARG A 169 -19.30 13.96 -13.67
C ARG A 169 -20.18 13.64 -12.45
N GLY A 170 -20.28 12.36 -12.07
CA GLY A 170 -21.11 11.91 -10.94
C GLY A 170 -20.34 11.69 -9.64
N MET A 171 -19.00 11.73 -9.65
CA MET A 171 -18.20 11.54 -8.44
C MET A 171 -17.66 12.87 -7.91
N THR A 172 -17.92 13.14 -6.64
CA THR A 172 -17.32 14.27 -5.92
C THR A 172 -16.05 13.81 -5.20
N ILE A 173 -14.93 14.50 -5.45
CA ILE A 173 -13.67 14.26 -4.74
C ILE A 173 -13.45 15.37 -3.71
N VAL A 174 -13.27 14.97 -2.45
CA VAL A 174 -12.98 15.88 -1.33
C VAL A 174 -11.51 15.70 -0.95
N PHE A 175 -10.79 16.79 -0.82
CA PHE A 175 -9.40 16.81 -0.39
C PHE A 175 -9.13 17.99 0.53
N ASP A 176 -8.18 17.84 1.42
CA ASP A 176 -7.67 18.92 2.25
C ASP A 176 -6.60 19.71 1.49
N LYS A 177 -6.58 21.04 1.67
CA LYS A 177 -5.71 21.97 0.94
C LYS A 177 -4.42 22.24 1.69
#